data_c85f83ec45b1e98c9389ea889d9d8856
#
_entry.id   c85f83ec45b1e98c9389ea889d9d8856
#
_cell.length_a   1.000
_cell.length_b   1.000
_cell.length_c   1.000
_cell.angle_alpha   90.00
_cell.angle_beta   90.00
_cell.angle_gamma   90.00
#
_symmetry.space_group_name_H-M   'P 1'
#
loop_
_entity.id
_entity.type
_entity.pdbx_description
1 polymer ?
#
loop_
_entity_poly.entity_id
_entity_poly.type
_entity_poly.pdbx_seq_one_letter_code
_entity_poly.pdbx_strand_id
1 'polypeptide(L)'
;MLRVAAYCRVSTSQEDQRNSLENQRRYFSEYISRQPDWELVEVYADEGLSGTSSDRPAFRRMLAAAAEEKIDLILTKEVSRFARNTVDTLAYTRLLRRQGVGIVFIGDHIDTRQNDGEFRLTIMASVAQEESRKISERVKWGQQRSMERGVVFGCNNIYGFTLQ
;
A
#
# COMPACT_ATOMS: atom_id res chain seq x y z
N MET A 1 4.72 3.44 27.69
CA MET A 1 5.20 2.59 26.58
C MET A 1 4.28 2.75 25.41
N LEU A 2 4.79 3.00 24.21
CA LEU A 2 4.02 3.19 22.99
C LEU A 2 3.72 1.82 22.39
N ARG A 3 2.45 1.49 22.18
CA ARG A 3 2.02 0.20 21.60
C ARG A 3 2.18 0.26 20.10
N VAL A 4 3.14 -0.49 19.58
CA VAL A 4 3.58 -0.43 18.20
C VAL A 4 3.16 -1.69 17.45
N ALA A 5 2.47 -1.52 16.33
CA ALA A 5 2.20 -2.58 15.36
C ALA A 5 3.09 -2.42 14.13
N ALA A 6 3.43 -3.52 13.47
CA ALA A 6 4.06 -3.47 12.17
C ALA A 6 3.12 -4.01 11.10
N TYR A 7 3.16 -3.44 9.90
CA TYR A 7 2.41 -3.94 8.75
C TYR A 7 3.33 -4.29 7.58
N CYS A 8 3.15 -5.49 7.08
CA CYS A 8 3.91 -6.04 5.95
C CYS A 8 2.98 -6.46 4.81
N ARG A 9 3.45 -6.29 3.58
CA ARG A 9 2.84 -6.90 2.40
C ARG A 9 3.91 -7.64 1.60
N VAL A 10 3.79 -8.96 1.49
CA VAL A 10 4.74 -9.81 0.78
C VAL A 10 4.18 -10.24 -0.58
N SER A 11 5.06 -10.48 -1.57
CA SER A 11 4.69 -10.88 -2.94
C SER A 11 4.46 -12.40 -3.04
N THR A 12 3.79 -12.86 -4.10
CA THR A 12 3.19 -14.20 -4.26
C THR A 12 4.09 -15.37 -4.66
N SER A 13 5.40 -15.24 -4.79
CA SER A 13 6.27 -16.40 -5.08
C SER A 13 6.50 -17.24 -3.82
N GLN A 14 6.09 -18.52 -3.85
CA GLN A 14 5.91 -19.34 -2.63
C GLN A 14 7.16 -19.57 -1.76
N GLU A 15 8.35 -19.70 -2.33
CA GLU A 15 9.58 -19.93 -1.54
C GLU A 15 10.18 -18.63 -1.01
N ASP A 16 10.13 -17.56 -1.80
CA ASP A 16 10.61 -16.25 -1.38
C ASP A 16 9.72 -15.59 -0.30
N GLN A 17 8.46 -16.00 -0.21
CA GLN A 17 7.48 -15.42 0.71
C GLN A 17 7.76 -15.73 2.18
N ARG A 18 8.00 -17.00 2.51
CA ARG A 18 8.24 -17.41 3.92
C ARG A 18 9.50 -16.75 4.45
N ASN A 19 10.58 -16.80 3.67
CA ASN A 19 11.84 -16.16 4.05
C ASN A 19 11.69 -14.63 4.10
N SER A 20 10.92 -14.03 3.19
CA SER A 20 10.66 -12.58 3.18
C SER A 20 9.81 -12.14 4.37
N LEU A 21 8.78 -12.91 4.75
CA LEU A 21 7.92 -12.56 5.88
C LEU A 21 8.65 -12.71 7.21
N GLU A 22 9.39 -13.80 7.41
CA GLU A 22 10.20 -14.01 8.62
C GLU A 22 11.28 -12.93 8.77
N ASN A 23 11.94 -12.59 7.66
CA ASN A 23 12.92 -11.51 7.65
C ASN A 23 12.30 -10.15 7.98
N GLN A 24 11.10 -9.85 7.46
CA GLN A 24 10.39 -8.62 7.81
C GLN A 24 9.94 -8.61 9.26
N ARG A 25 9.40 -9.73 9.78
CA ARG A 25 9.03 -9.86 11.20
C ARG A 25 10.24 -9.62 12.10
N ARG A 26 11.37 -10.28 11.80
CA ARG A 26 12.61 -10.08 12.55
C ARG A 26 13.08 -8.63 12.49
N TYR A 27 13.09 -8.03 11.29
CA TYR A 27 13.48 -6.64 11.11
C TYR A 27 12.65 -5.68 11.96
N PHE A 28 11.31 -5.80 11.93
CA PHE A 28 10.45 -4.92 12.73
C PHE A 28 10.60 -5.18 14.24
N SER A 29 10.73 -6.44 14.64
CA SER A 29 10.97 -6.77 16.07
C SER A 29 12.28 -6.17 16.57
N GLU A 30 13.36 -6.30 15.79
CA GLU A 30 14.67 -5.70 16.12
C GLU A 30 14.59 -4.17 16.09
N TYR A 31 13.89 -3.58 15.12
CA TYR A 31 13.74 -2.13 15.02
C TYR A 31 13.01 -1.55 16.24
N ILE A 32 11.93 -2.21 16.65
CA ILE A 32 11.11 -1.80 17.81
C ILE A 32 11.88 -2.01 19.11
N SER A 33 12.58 -3.14 19.28
CA SER A 33 13.34 -3.44 20.50
C SER A 33 14.49 -2.47 20.79
N ARG A 34 14.97 -1.75 19.78
CA ARG A 34 15.98 -0.70 19.94
C ARG A 34 15.41 0.60 20.54
N GLN A 35 14.09 0.71 20.63
CA GLN A 35 13.42 1.88 21.17
C GLN A 35 12.91 1.55 22.58
N PRO A 36 13.46 2.16 23.65
CA PRO A 36 13.16 1.77 25.02
C PRO A 36 11.70 1.98 25.43
N ASP A 37 11.01 2.93 24.77
CA ASP A 37 9.62 3.30 25.07
C ASP A 37 8.58 2.60 24.18
N TRP A 38 9.00 1.66 23.30
CA TRP A 38 8.13 0.98 22.36
C TRP A 38 7.90 -0.47 22.78
N GLU A 39 6.66 -0.93 22.60
CA GLU A 39 6.24 -2.31 22.81
C GLU A 39 5.60 -2.85 21.53
N LEU A 40 6.10 -3.98 21.04
CA LEU A 40 5.53 -4.64 19.87
C LEU A 40 4.23 -5.36 20.24
N VAL A 41 3.10 -4.91 19.68
CA VAL A 41 1.79 -5.56 19.85
C VAL A 41 1.64 -6.75 18.90
N GLU A 42 1.74 -6.52 17.60
CA GLU A 42 1.59 -7.54 16.56
C GLU A 42 2.26 -7.11 15.25
N VAL A 43 2.74 -8.09 14.47
CA VAL A 43 3.15 -7.89 13.08
C VAL A 43 2.04 -8.43 12.18
N TYR A 44 1.28 -7.53 11.57
CA TYR A 44 0.23 -7.82 10.61
C TYR A 44 0.85 -8.03 9.24
N ALA A 45 0.52 -9.14 8.59
CA ALA A 45 1.06 -9.44 7.28
C ALA A 45 -0.03 -9.95 6.33
N ASP A 46 -0.15 -9.31 5.17
CA ASP A 46 -0.97 -9.79 4.08
C ASP A 46 -0.07 -10.34 2.97
N GLU A 47 -0.45 -11.50 2.46
CA GLU A 47 0.15 -12.06 1.27
C GLU A 47 -0.40 -11.31 0.05
N GLY A 48 0.49 -10.77 -0.78
CA GLY A 48 0.11 -10.10 -2.02
C GLY A 48 -0.37 -11.14 -3.03
N LEU A 49 -1.63 -11.49 -3.00
CA LEU A 49 -2.25 -12.26 -4.07
C LEU A 49 -2.17 -11.44 -5.37
N SER A 50 -1.80 -12.10 -6.47
CA SER A 50 -1.69 -11.51 -7.80
C SER A 50 -2.92 -10.66 -8.14
N GLY A 51 -2.70 -9.42 -8.50
CA GLY A 51 -3.54 -8.45 -9.22
C GLY A 51 -5.05 -8.35 -9.01
N THR A 52 -5.73 -9.38 -8.53
CA THR A 52 -7.19 -9.48 -8.48
C THR A 52 -7.78 -9.62 -7.08
N SER A 53 -7.04 -10.10 -6.07
CA SER A 53 -7.58 -10.19 -4.72
C SER A 53 -7.40 -8.87 -3.96
N SER A 54 -8.52 -8.23 -3.71
CA SER A 54 -8.61 -7.01 -2.93
C SER A 54 -8.66 -7.27 -1.42
N ASP A 55 -8.58 -8.53 -1.01
CA ASP A 55 -8.74 -8.90 0.38
C ASP A 55 -7.43 -8.73 1.15
N ARG A 56 -7.48 -7.90 2.20
CA ARG A 56 -6.37 -7.59 3.10
C ARG A 56 -6.82 -7.82 4.53
N PRO A 57 -7.00 -9.08 4.93
CA PRO A 57 -7.57 -9.40 6.24
C PRO A 57 -6.70 -8.92 7.39
N ALA A 58 -5.36 -9.00 7.27
CA ALA A 58 -4.46 -8.51 8.30
C ALA A 58 -4.50 -6.98 8.41
N PHE A 59 -4.57 -6.26 7.28
CA PHE A 59 -4.74 -4.81 7.28
C PHE A 59 -6.05 -4.38 7.96
N ARG A 60 -7.16 -5.08 7.68
CA ARG A 60 -8.45 -4.79 8.34
C ARG A 60 -8.40 -5.07 9.84
N ARG A 61 -7.78 -6.18 10.27
CA ARG A 61 -7.57 -6.47 11.69
C ARG A 61 -6.74 -5.38 12.37
N MET A 62 -5.69 -4.91 11.71
CA MET A 62 -4.87 -3.81 12.22
C MET A 62 -5.68 -2.53 12.40
N LEU A 63 -6.51 -2.15 11.41
CA LEU A 63 -7.38 -0.97 11.51
C LEU A 63 -8.42 -1.12 12.63
N ALA A 64 -8.98 -2.32 12.81
CA ALA A 64 -9.90 -2.60 13.91
C ALA A 64 -9.20 -2.47 15.28
N ALA A 65 -8.00 -3.02 15.43
CA ALA A 65 -7.20 -2.90 16.65
C ALA A 65 -6.81 -1.43 16.94
N ALA A 66 -6.56 -0.63 15.90
CA ALA A 66 -6.33 0.81 16.04
C ALA A 66 -7.60 1.54 16.53
N ALA A 67 -8.77 1.21 15.99
CA ALA A 67 -10.06 1.77 16.41
C ALA A 67 -10.45 1.36 17.86
N GLU A 68 -9.97 0.21 18.33
CA GLU A 68 -10.13 -0.27 19.71
C GLU A 68 -9.04 0.29 20.65
N GLU A 69 -8.29 1.29 20.22
CA GLU A 69 -7.20 1.93 20.99
C GLU A 69 -6.13 0.94 21.48
N LYS A 70 -5.89 -0.17 20.74
CA LYS A 70 -4.87 -1.17 21.08
C LYS A 70 -3.51 -0.85 20.46
N ILE A 71 -3.44 0.12 19.55
CA ILE A 71 -2.25 0.50 18.79
C ILE A 71 -2.11 2.01 18.85
N ASP A 72 -0.91 2.50 19.12
CA ASP A 72 -0.58 3.92 19.14
C ASP A 72 0.25 4.32 17.92
N LEU A 73 1.01 3.36 17.37
CA LEU A 73 1.89 3.59 16.23
C LEU A 73 1.91 2.38 15.29
N ILE A 74 1.86 2.64 14.00
CA ILE A 74 2.02 1.63 12.95
C ILE A 74 3.34 1.86 12.21
N LEU A 75 4.15 0.81 12.09
CA LEU A 75 5.36 0.82 11.27
C LEU A 75 5.10 0.07 9.96
N THR A 76 5.58 0.60 8.87
CA THR A 76 5.62 -0.09 7.58
C THR A 76 6.88 0.30 6.81
N LYS A 77 7.30 -0.53 5.88
CA LYS A 77 8.55 -0.27 5.17
C LYS A 77 8.41 0.94 4.25
N GLU A 78 7.36 0.97 3.43
CA GLU A 78 7.16 1.98 2.39
C GLU A 78 5.69 2.35 2.23
N VAL A 79 5.41 3.55 1.73
CA VAL A 79 4.06 4.02 1.37
C VAL A 79 3.38 3.07 0.38
N SER A 80 4.15 2.55 -0.59
CA SER A 80 3.67 1.60 -1.61
C SER A 80 3.19 0.25 -1.05
N ARG A 81 3.60 -0.10 0.17
CA ARG A 81 3.23 -1.35 0.86
C ARG A 81 2.04 -1.19 1.79
N PHE A 82 1.75 0.05 2.20
CA PHE A 82 0.68 0.34 3.16
C PHE A 82 -0.71 0.29 2.51
N ALA A 83 -0.92 0.96 1.39
CA ALA A 83 -2.17 0.91 0.66
C ALA A 83 -1.96 0.58 -0.83
N ARG A 84 -3.05 0.54 -1.61
CA ARG A 84 -3.00 0.20 -3.05
C ARG A 84 -2.38 1.31 -3.88
N ASN A 85 -2.60 2.53 -3.46
CA ASN A 85 -2.08 3.73 -4.07
C ASN A 85 -1.83 4.79 -2.99
N THR A 86 -1.15 5.85 -3.34
CA THR A 86 -0.78 6.91 -2.40
C THR A 86 -2.00 7.72 -1.92
N VAL A 87 -3.06 7.80 -2.72
CA VAL A 87 -4.31 8.49 -2.34
C VAL A 87 -5.00 7.73 -1.21
N ASP A 88 -5.12 6.40 -1.33
CA ASP A 88 -5.67 5.55 -0.28
C ASP A 88 -4.80 5.62 0.98
N THR A 89 -3.47 5.65 0.83
CA THR A 89 -2.55 5.81 1.97
C THR A 89 -2.83 7.10 2.72
N LEU A 90 -3.01 8.22 2.02
CA LEU A 90 -3.33 9.51 2.63
C LEU A 90 -4.68 9.46 3.36
N ALA A 91 -5.69 8.82 2.78
CA ALA A 91 -7.01 8.67 3.41
C ALA A 91 -6.93 7.85 4.71
N TYR A 92 -6.23 6.70 4.70
CA TYR A 92 -6.01 5.90 5.90
C TYR A 92 -5.16 6.62 6.95
N THR A 93 -4.14 7.36 6.53
CA THR A 93 -3.33 8.18 7.45
C THR A 93 -4.18 9.19 8.19
N ARG A 94 -5.08 9.88 7.50
CA ARG A 94 -5.99 10.84 8.11
C ARG A 94 -6.99 10.17 9.06
N LEU A 95 -7.51 9.00 8.68
CA LEU A 95 -8.39 8.20 9.53
C LEU A 95 -7.70 7.81 10.83
N LEU A 96 -6.51 7.22 10.75
CA LEU A 96 -5.72 6.77 11.90
C LEU A 96 -5.29 7.94 12.79
N ARG A 97 -4.91 9.07 12.20
CA ARG A 97 -4.57 10.28 12.96
C ARG A 97 -5.75 10.79 13.81
N ARG A 98 -6.98 10.71 13.30
CA ARG A 98 -8.19 11.06 14.07
C ARG A 98 -8.42 10.13 15.27
N GLN A 99 -7.91 8.91 15.20
CA GLN A 99 -7.94 7.91 16.28
C GLN A 99 -6.71 8.03 17.21
N GLY A 100 -5.83 9.02 16.99
CA GLY A 100 -4.61 9.19 17.79
C GLY A 100 -3.46 8.26 17.38
N VAL A 101 -3.59 7.51 16.27
CA VAL A 101 -2.59 6.56 15.80
C VAL A 101 -1.68 7.17 14.75
N GLY A 102 -0.35 7.13 15.02
CA GLY A 102 0.68 7.54 14.06
C GLY A 102 1.06 6.44 13.08
N ILE A 103 1.69 6.83 11.97
CA ILE A 103 2.31 5.89 11.01
C ILE A 103 3.72 6.34 10.70
N VAL A 104 4.67 5.40 10.68
CA VAL A 104 6.04 5.62 10.21
C VAL A 104 6.32 4.74 9.01
N PHE A 105 6.66 5.37 7.90
CA PHE A 105 7.16 4.75 6.66
C PHE A 105 8.68 4.79 6.70
N ILE A 106 9.30 3.69 7.11
CA ILE A 106 10.73 3.67 7.46
C ILE A 106 11.61 3.97 6.22
N GLY A 107 11.33 3.32 5.08
CA GLY A 107 12.09 3.48 3.85
C GLY A 107 11.90 4.83 3.18
N ASP A 108 10.73 5.44 3.34
CA ASP A 108 10.41 6.76 2.79
C ASP A 108 10.79 7.91 3.75
N HIS A 109 11.24 7.57 4.97
CA HIS A 109 11.57 8.53 6.04
C HIS A 109 10.42 9.51 6.33
N ILE A 110 9.17 8.98 6.40
CA ILE A 110 7.98 9.76 6.70
C ILE A 110 7.40 9.31 8.03
N ASP A 111 7.23 10.26 8.96
CA ASP A 111 6.53 10.06 10.22
C ASP A 111 5.32 11.00 10.28
N THR A 112 4.11 10.42 10.30
CA THR A 112 2.87 11.20 10.27
C THR A 112 2.56 11.94 11.57
N ARG A 113 3.31 11.68 12.63
CA ARG A 113 3.24 12.44 13.89
C ARG A 113 3.95 13.79 13.77
N GLN A 114 4.88 13.92 12.82
CA GLN A 114 5.57 15.17 12.51
C GLN A 114 4.72 16.05 11.62
N ASN A 115 4.92 17.37 11.73
CA ASN A 115 4.10 18.35 11.02
C ASN A 115 4.23 18.26 9.48
N ASP A 116 5.37 17.80 8.97
CA ASP A 116 5.64 17.67 7.53
C ASP A 116 5.20 16.32 6.95
N GLY A 117 4.93 15.30 7.78
CA GLY A 117 4.62 13.95 7.34
C GLY A 117 3.38 13.88 6.43
N GLU A 118 2.29 14.53 6.81
CA GLU A 118 1.08 14.58 5.98
C GLU A 118 1.30 15.40 4.70
N PHE A 119 2.07 16.48 4.78
CA PHE A 119 2.41 17.30 3.62
C PHE A 119 3.21 16.52 2.58
N ARG A 120 4.21 15.74 3.01
CA ARG A 120 5.01 14.87 2.14
C ARG A 120 4.14 13.80 1.47
N LEU A 121 3.25 13.14 2.22
CA LEU A 121 2.30 12.18 1.65
C LEU A 121 1.35 12.84 0.64
N THR A 122 0.91 14.06 0.90
CA THR A 122 0.03 14.80 -0.01
C THR A 122 0.74 15.11 -1.33
N ILE A 123 1.99 15.53 -1.29
CA ILE A 123 2.80 15.75 -2.51
C ILE A 123 2.96 14.44 -3.28
N MET A 124 3.33 13.34 -2.60
CA MET A 124 3.48 12.01 -3.23
C MET A 124 2.17 11.56 -3.88
N ALA A 125 1.02 11.76 -3.21
CA ALA A 125 -0.29 11.42 -3.76
C ALA A 125 -0.62 12.24 -5.01
N SER A 126 -0.33 13.53 -5.00
CA SER A 126 -0.56 14.43 -6.13
C SER A 126 0.29 14.05 -7.35
N VAL A 127 1.57 13.74 -7.13
CA VAL A 127 2.48 13.27 -8.19
C VAL A 127 2.00 11.94 -8.79
N ALA A 128 1.67 10.96 -7.95
CA ALA A 128 1.19 9.65 -8.39
C ALA A 128 -0.13 9.75 -9.17
N GLN A 129 -1.04 10.66 -8.76
CA GLN A 129 -2.30 10.91 -9.45
C GLN A 129 -2.06 11.52 -10.83
N GLU A 130 -1.15 12.50 -10.93
CA GLU A 130 -0.80 13.13 -12.19
C GLU A 130 -0.10 12.16 -13.16
N GLU A 131 0.79 11.30 -12.66
CA GLU A 131 1.40 10.23 -13.46
C GLU A 131 0.35 9.25 -14.01
N SER A 132 -0.59 8.82 -13.18
CA SER A 132 -1.69 7.94 -13.60
C SER A 132 -2.57 8.59 -14.67
N ARG A 133 -2.86 9.89 -14.53
CA ARG A 133 -3.60 10.66 -15.53
C ARG A 133 -2.87 10.68 -16.87
N LYS A 134 -1.57 11.00 -16.86
CA LYS A 134 -0.73 11.04 -18.06
C LYS A 134 -0.63 9.68 -18.75
N ILE A 135 -0.50 8.59 -17.99
CA ILE A 135 -0.49 7.23 -18.54
C ILE A 135 -1.83 6.94 -19.22
N SER A 136 -2.97 7.24 -18.56
CA SER A 136 -4.30 7.04 -19.13
C SER A 136 -4.52 7.82 -20.42
N GLU A 137 -4.06 9.06 -20.49
CA GLU A 137 -4.13 9.90 -21.68
C GLU A 137 -3.29 9.33 -22.83
N ARG A 138 -2.06 8.87 -22.55
CA ARG A 138 -1.19 8.24 -23.54
C ARG A 138 -1.81 6.94 -24.10
N VAL A 139 -2.41 6.11 -23.23
CA VAL A 139 -3.09 4.88 -23.64
C VAL A 139 -4.29 5.20 -24.53
N LYS A 140 -5.14 6.15 -24.14
CA LYS A 140 -6.29 6.58 -24.97
C LYS A 140 -5.85 7.11 -26.33
N TRP A 141 -4.82 7.95 -26.35
CA TRP A 141 -4.26 8.47 -27.59
C TRP A 141 -3.71 7.35 -28.49
N GLY A 142 -2.96 6.39 -27.91
CA GLY A 142 -2.45 5.24 -28.64
C GLY A 142 -3.55 4.35 -29.21
N GLN A 143 -4.61 4.09 -28.42
CA GLN A 143 -5.78 3.35 -28.88
C GLN A 143 -6.50 4.05 -30.04
N GLN A 144 -6.73 5.36 -29.92
CA GLN A 144 -7.36 6.15 -30.97
C GLN A 144 -6.56 6.11 -32.29
N ARG A 145 -5.24 6.29 -32.21
CA ARG A 145 -4.35 6.17 -33.39
C ARG A 145 -4.36 4.81 -34.03
N SER A 146 -4.48 3.76 -33.24
CA SER A 146 -4.57 2.39 -33.77
C SER A 146 -5.92 2.11 -34.41
N MET A 147 -7.02 2.62 -33.84
CA MET A 147 -8.34 2.55 -34.44
C MET A 147 -8.39 3.28 -35.79
N GLU A 148 -7.80 4.46 -35.89
CA GLU A 148 -7.66 5.23 -37.13
C GLU A 148 -6.91 4.43 -38.23
N ARG A 149 -6.02 3.53 -37.86
CA ARG A 149 -5.28 2.62 -38.74
C ARG A 149 -5.99 1.29 -39.00
N GLY A 150 -7.23 1.11 -38.50
CA GLY A 150 -8.02 -0.11 -38.69
C GLY A 150 -7.61 -1.26 -37.75
N VAL A 151 -6.78 -1.02 -36.73
CA VAL A 151 -6.42 -2.04 -35.75
C VAL A 151 -7.49 -2.08 -34.66
N VAL A 152 -8.19 -3.22 -34.55
CA VAL A 152 -9.19 -3.45 -33.50
C VAL A 152 -8.50 -3.94 -32.23
N PHE A 153 -8.61 -3.19 -31.14
CA PHE A 153 -8.09 -3.60 -29.82
C PHE A 153 -9.14 -4.37 -29.02
N GLY A 154 -8.75 -5.52 -28.49
CA GLY A 154 -9.32 -6.05 -27.26
C GLY A 154 -10.41 -7.10 -27.37
N CYS A 155 -10.86 -7.55 -28.54
CA CYS A 155 -11.79 -8.68 -28.63
C CYS A 155 -11.38 -9.64 -29.75
N ASN A 156 -10.98 -10.84 -29.38
CA ASN A 156 -10.87 -11.95 -30.33
C ASN A 156 -12.25 -12.43 -30.84
N ASN A 157 -13.34 -11.98 -30.21
CA ASN A 157 -14.71 -12.30 -30.60
C ASN A 157 -15.57 -11.03 -30.54
N ILE A 158 -15.82 -10.42 -31.67
CA ILE A 158 -16.93 -9.46 -31.85
C ILE A 158 -18.17 -10.30 -32.12
N TYR A 159 -19.25 -10.09 -31.38
CA TYR A 159 -20.50 -10.83 -31.51
C TYR A 159 -20.95 -10.80 -32.99
N GLY A 160 -20.99 -11.98 -33.64
CA GLY A 160 -21.38 -12.12 -35.03
C GLY A 160 -20.24 -12.06 -36.05
N PHE A 161 -18.97 -11.92 -35.67
CA PHE A 161 -17.83 -11.94 -36.59
C PHE A 161 -16.75 -12.89 -36.08
N THR A 162 -16.30 -13.79 -36.95
CA THR A 162 -15.12 -14.64 -36.74
C THR A 162 -13.96 -14.03 -37.55
N LEU A 163 -12.85 -13.74 -36.91
CA LEU A 163 -11.60 -13.39 -37.59
C LEU A 163 -11.12 -14.64 -38.35
N GLN A 164 -11.02 -14.57 -39.68
CA GLN A 164 -10.31 -15.55 -40.53
C GLN A 164 -8.81 -15.32 -40.45
#